data_e72fbe55f8decb41e5b5ef5744e10b26
#
_entry.id   e72fbe55f8decb41e5b5ef5744e10b26
#
_cell.length_a   1.000
_cell.length_b   1.000
_cell.length_c   1.000
_cell.angle_alpha   90.00
_cell.angle_beta   90.00
_cell.angle_gamma   90.00
#
_symmetry.space_group_name_H-M   'P 1'
#
loop_
_entity.id
_entity.type
_entity.pdbx_description
1 polymer ?
#
loop_
_entity_poly.entity_id
_entity_poly.type
_entity_poly.pdbx_seq_one_letter_code
_entity_poly.pdbx_strand_id
1 'polypeptide(L)'
;MTLEELEKRLNSLADRTLRYHYIIQLGRRLPPMPSELKTEANQVRGCMSPAWLAGGLEDGDPPVLRFVGDSESVIVKGLFAILAEVYNGHPPEEALAVDLSDVFERLKLGEALSPNRRNGFYSMVEKIRRVAASLA
;
A
#
# COMPACT_ATOMS: atom_id res chain seq x y z
N MET A 1 7.22 9.48 6.14
CA MET A 1 6.25 10.41 5.48
C MET A 1 4.86 10.08 6.00
N THR A 2 4.07 11.08 6.33
CA THR A 2 2.69 10.89 6.82
C THR A 2 1.68 10.92 5.68
N LEU A 3 0.45 10.49 5.94
CA LEU A 3 -0.64 10.56 4.97
C LEU A 3 -0.91 12.00 4.54
N GLU A 4 -0.85 12.96 5.48
CA GLU A 4 -1.03 14.38 5.20
C GLU A 4 0.06 14.91 4.26
N GLU A 5 1.31 14.46 4.44
CA GLU A 5 2.41 14.84 3.56
C GLU A 5 2.23 14.26 2.16
N LEU A 6 1.77 13.01 2.05
CA LEU A 6 1.45 12.39 0.76
C LEU A 6 0.33 13.15 0.04
N GLU A 7 -0.73 13.49 0.77
CA GLU A 7 -1.85 14.27 0.23
C GLU A 7 -1.38 15.60 -0.31
N LYS A 8 -0.60 16.32 0.48
CA LYS A 8 -0.06 17.62 0.09
C LYS A 8 0.82 17.52 -1.15
N ARG A 9 1.70 16.53 -1.20
CA ARG A 9 2.58 16.31 -2.35
C ARG A 9 1.81 15.97 -3.60
N LEU A 10 0.93 14.98 -3.54
CA LEU A 10 0.15 14.55 -4.70
C LEU A 10 -0.77 15.66 -5.20
N ASN A 11 -1.39 16.42 -4.29
CA ASN A 11 -2.27 17.52 -4.67
C ASN A 11 -1.52 18.74 -5.23
N SER A 12 -0.22 18.87 -4.95
CA SER A 12 0.61 19.91 -5.55
C SER A 12 0.99 19.62 -6.99
N LEU A 13 0.83 18.36 -7.44
CA LEU A 13 1.16 17.93 -8.78
C LEU A 13 -0.12 17.98 -9.64
N ALA A 14 -0.24 19.00 -10.48
CA ALA A 14 -1.45 19.19 -11.31
C ALA A 14 -1.53 18.19 -12.46
N ASP A 15 -0.40 17.70 -12.95
CA ASP A 15 -0.30 16.82 -14.10
C ASP A 15 -0.43 15.36 -13.67
N ARG A 16 -1.32 14.62 -14.34
CA ARG A 16 -1.53 13.20 -14.10
C ARG A 16 -0.23 12.38 -14.25
N THR A 17 0.58 12.71 -15.25
CA THR A 17 1.85 12.03 -15.50
C THR A 17 2.83 12.25 -14.35
N LEU A 18 2.89 13.46 -13.81
CA LEU A 18 3.75 13.76 -12.66
C LEU A 18 3.31 13.01 -11.40
N ARG A 19 1.99 12.88 -11.17
CA ARG A 19 1.46 12.08 -10.08
C ARG A 19 1.85 10.61 -10.21
N TYR A 20 1.71 10.06 -11.41
CA TYR A 20 2.07 8.68 -11.71
C TYR A 20 3.55 8.42 -11.43
N HIS A 21 4.42 9.29 -11.91
CA HIS A 21 5.85 9.19 -11.67
C HIS A 21 6.22 9.31 -10.18
N TYR A 22 5.52 10.18 -9.46
CA TYR A 22 5.74 10.33 -8.02
C TYR A 22 5.40 9.04 -7.27
N ILE A 23 4.29 8.39 -7.62
CA ILE A 23 3.90 7.12 -7.02
C ILE A 23 4.97 6.06 -7.28
N ILE A 24 5.49 5.98 -8.51
CA ILE A 24 6.59 5.05 -8.84
C ILE A 24 7.82 5.32 -7.96
N GLN A 25 8.16 6.58 -7.75
CA GLN A 25 9.29 6.94 -6.90
C GLN A 25 9.12 6.49 -5.46
N LEU A 26 7.90 6.57 -4.93
CA LEU A 26 7.62 6.05 -3.59
C LEU A 26 7.94 4.56 -3.48
N GLY A 27 7.57 3.79 -4.50
CA GLY A 27 7.86 2.36 -4.54
C GLY A 27 9.36 2.04 -4.56
N ARG A 28 10.14 2.87 -5.24
CA ARG A 28 11.60 2.69 -5.33
C ARG A 28 12.31 2.89 -3.99
N ARG A 29 11.68 3.56 -3.05
CA ARG A 29 12.24 3.79 -1.70
C ARG A 29 11.94 2.65 -0.73
N LEU A 30 11.11 1.70 -1.12
CA LEU A 30 10.80 0.55 -0.26
C LEU A 30 12.03 -0.34 -0.08
N PRO A 31 12.22 -0.89 1.14
CA PRO A 31 13.24 -1.92 1.33
C PRO A 31 12.94 -3.13 0.45
N PRO A 32 13.94 -3.86 -0.06
CA PRO A 32 13.71 -5.06 -0.82
C PRO A 32 12.94 -6.09 0.00
N MET A 33 11.96 -6.75 -0.62
CA MET A 33 11.29 -7.88 0.01
C MET A 33 12.18 -9.11 -0.09
N PRO A 34 12.46 -9.81 1.04
CA PRO A 34 13.22 -11.05 0.98
C PRO A 34 12.56 -12.05 0.03
N SER A 35 13.36 -12.72 -0.80
CA SER A 35 12.83 -13.65 -1.79
C SER A 35 12.10 -14.84 -1.15
N GLU A 36 12.47 -15.23 0.08
CA GLU A 36 11.78 -16.28 0.82
C GLU A 36 10.32 -15.95 1.11
N LEU A 37 9.97 -14.67 1.12
CA LEU A 37 8.60 -14.20 1.36
C LEU A 37 7.77 -14.10 0.08
N LYS A 38 8.38 -14.21 -1.09
CA LYS A 38 7.67 -14.18 -2.38
C LYS A 38 7.09 -15.55 -2.69
N THR A 39 6.15 -15.96 -1.86
CA THR A 39 5.49 -17.27 -1.93
C THR A 39 4.09 -17.13 -2.50
N GLU A 40 3.50 -18.27 -2.88
CA GLU A 40 2.12 -18.31 -3.35
C GLU A 40 1.16 -17.81 -2.26
N ALA A 41 1.41 -18.15 -1.00
CA ALA A 41 0.57 -17.70 0.12
C ALA A 41 0.58 -16.17 0.29
N ASN A 42 1.68 -15.53 -0.04
CA ASN A 42 1.84 -14.07 0.07
C ASN A 42 1.48 -13.33 -1.22
N GLN A 43 1.14 -14.05 -2.27
CA GLN A 43 0.76 -13.44 -3.55
C GLN A 43 -0.56 -12.70 -3.42
N VAL A 44 -0.63 -11.51 -3.99
CA VAL A 44 -1.86 -10.71 -4.05
C VAL A 44 -2.70 -11.19 -5.22
N ARG A 45 -3.86 -11.75 -4.94
CA ARG A 45 -4.79 -12.22 -5.97
C ARG A 45 -5.62 -11.05 -6.49
N GLY A 46 -6.01 -11.10 -7.76
CA GLY A 46 -6.80 -10.04 -8.38
C GLY A 46 -5.96 -8.90 -8.93
N CYS A 47 -4.64 -9.02 -8.90
CA CYS A 47 -3.71 -8.08 -9.49
C CYS A 47 -3.18 -8.67 -10.80
N MET A 48 -3.17 -7.89 -11.88
CA MET A 48 -2.71 -8.36 -13.18
C MET A 48 -1.20 -8.61 -13.22
N SER A 49 -0.44 -7.84 -12.45
CA SER A 49 1.01 -8.05 -12.32
C SER A 49 1.30 -8.86 -11.08
N PRO A 50 2.30 -9.74 -11.11
CA PRO A 50 2.72 -10.43 -9.90
C PRO A 50 3.05 -9.45 -8.78
N ALA A 51 2.44 -9.68 -7.62
CA ALA A 51 2.63 -8.86 -6.43
C ALA A 51 2.53 -9.75 -5.20
N TRP A 52 3.32 -9.41 -4.18
CA TRP A 52 3.37 -10.15 -2.92
C TRP A 52 3.33 -9.16 -1.76
N LEU A 53 2.68 -9.56 -0.68
CA LEU A 53 2.78 -8.84 0.58
C LEU A 53 2.70 -9.80 1.75
N ALA A 54 3.45 -9.51 2.79
CA ALA A 54 3.46 -10.24 4.04
C ALA A 54 3.43 -9.24 5.18
N GLY A 55 2.75 -9.59 6.26
CA GLY A 55 2.63 -8.72 7.42
C GLY A 55 2.76 -9.48 8.71
N GLY A 56 3.10 -8.76 9.75
CA GLY A 56 3.21 -9.26 11.10
C GLY A 56 3.13 -8.13 12.10
N LEU A 57 3.28 -8.49 13.37
CA LEU A 57 3.35 -7.51 14.45
C LEU A 57 4.80 -7.24 14.82
N GLU A 58 5.11 -5.98 15.00
CA GLU A 58 6.36 -5.54 15.60
C GLU A 58 6.10 -5.27 17.08
N ASP A 59 7.03 -5.72 17.94
CA ASP A 59 6.92 -5.53 19.36
C ASP A 59 6.77 -4.05 19.73
N GLY A 60 5.92 -3.81 20.71
CA GLY A 60 5.63 -2.47 21.17
C GLY A 60 4.48 -2.51 22.17
N ASP A 61 4.13 -1.36 22.71
CA ASP A 61 3.02 -1.21 23.64
C ASP A 61 2.09 -0.09 23.18
N PRO A 62 1.06 -0.42 22.40
CA PRO A 62 0.69 -1.76 21.89
C PRO A 62 1.56 -2.21 20.68
N PRO A 63 1.55 -3.50 20.35
CA PRO A 63 2.20 -3.98 19.13
C PRO A 63 1.60 -3.33 17.88
N VAL A 64 2.44 -3.08 16.88
CA VAL A 64 2.04 -2.38 15.67
C VAL A 64 2.29 -3.25 14.44
N LEU A 65 1.51 -2.98 13.39
CA LEU A 65 1.63 -3.68 12.11
C LEU A 65 2.90 -3.29 11.37
N ARG A 66 3.50 -4.28 10.71
CA ARG A 66 4.54 -4.09 9.71
C ARG A 66 4.26 -4.99 8.51
N PHE A 67 4.16 -4.37 7.34
CA PHE A 67 4.00 -5.06 6.09
C PHE A 67 5.22 -4.83 5.21
N VAL A 68 5.63 -5.88 4.50
CA VAL A 68 6.59 -5.78 3.40
C VAL A 68 5.91 -6.24 2.13
N GLY A 69 6.29 -5.68 1.01
CA GLY A 69 5.68 -6.03 -0.26
C GLY A 69 6.57 -5.71 -1.44
N ASP A 70 6.25 -6.33 -2.57
CA ASP A 70 6.93 -6.11 -3.82
C ASP A 70 5.99 -6.45 -4.98
N SER A 71 6.35 -5.98 -6.17
CA SER A 71 5.65 -6.32 -7.40
C SER A 71 6.61 -6.20 -8.57
N GLU A 72 6.33 -6.95 -9.64
CA GLU A 72 6.99 -6.77 -10.91
C GLU A 72 6.55 -5.50 -11.62
N SER A 73 5.40 -4.93 -11.23
CA SER A 73 4.92 -3.64 -11.73
C SER A 73 5.41 -2.52 -10.83
N VAL A 74 6.13 -1.54 -11.40
CA VAL A 74 6.65 -0.40 -10.65
C VAL A 74 5.55 0.48 -10.05
N ILE A 75 4.42 0.62 -10.74
CA ILE A 75 3.29 1.40 -10.22
C ILE A 75 2.59 0.67 -9.06
N VAL A 76 2.42 -0.64 -9.16
CA VAL A 76 1.83 -1.44 -8.08
C VAL A 76 2.71 -1.38 -6.83
N LYS A 77 4.03 -1.45 -7.01
CA LYS A 77 4.98 -1.28 -5.91
C LYS A 77 4.82 0.09 -5.26
N GLY A 78 4.62 1.13 -6.06
CA GLY A 78 4.35 2.49 -5.55
C GLY A 78 3.04 2.58 -4.77
N LEU A 79 2.00 1.91 -5.23
CA LEU A 79 0.73 1.84 -4.53
C LEU A 79 0.87 1.12 -3.18
N PHE A 80 1.66 0.06 -3.14
CA PHE A 80 1.97 -0.60 -1.88
C PHE A 80 2.70 0.35 -0.92
N ALA A 81 3.63 1.17 -1.42
CA ALA A 81 4.33 2.15 -0.58
C ALA A 81 3.34 3.13 0.08
N ILE A 82 2.31 3.57 -0.64
CA ILE A 82 1.24 4.39 -0.07
C ILE A 82 0.50 3.64 1.04
N LEU A 83 0.13 2.38 0.78
CA LEU A 83 -0.57 1.56 1.76
C LEU A 83 0.29 1.29 2.99
N ALA A 84 1.60 1.11 2.82
CA ALA A 84 2.52 0.95 3.93
C ALA A 84 2.52 2.18 4.85
N GLU A 85 2.43 3.39 4.30
CA GLU A 85 2.31 4.60 5.10
C GLU A 85 1.00 4.65 5.88
N VAL A 86 -0.07 4.13 5.31
CA VAL A 86 -1.37 4.11 5.98
C VAL A 86 -1.42 3.10 7.13
N TYR A 87 -0.83 1.92 6.93
CA TYR A 87 -1.01 0.79 7.84
C TYR A 87 0.17 0.51 8.76
N ASN A 88 1.41 0.70 8.29
CA ASN A 88 2.58 0.40 9.11
C ASN A 88 2.70 1.34 10.31
N GLY A 89 3.10 0.79 11.44
CA GLY A 89 3.29 1.57 12.66
C GLY A 89 2.02 1.83 13.45
N HIS A 90 0.90 1.23 13.06
CA HIS A 90 -0.38 1.35 13.77
C HIS A 90 -0.81 0.01 14.34
N PRO A 91 -1.50 -0.01 15.51
CA PRO A 91 -2.10 -1.25 16.00
C PRO A 91 -3.14 -1.78 15.01
N PRO A 92 -3.35 -3.11 14.94
CA PRO A 92 -4.31 -3.69 13.99
C PRO A 92 -5.71 -3.08 14.05
N GLU A 93 -6.22 -2.82 15.24
CA GLU A 93 -7.58 -2.26 15.40
C GLU A 93 -7.68 -0.85 14.81
N GLU A 94 -6.65 -0.03 15.04
CA GLU A 94 -6.59 1.33 14.50
C GLU A 94 -6.48 1.31 12.99
N ALA A 95 -5.63 0.42 12.46
CA ALA A 95 -5.48 0.26 11.01
C ALA A 95 -6.78 -0.18 10.34
N LEU A 96 -7.52 -1.11 10.96
CA LEU A 96 -8.80 -1.59 10.44
C LEU A 96 -9.90 -0.52 10.44
N ALA A 97 -9.76 0.52 11.26
CA ALA A 97 -10.70 1.64 11.32
C ALA A 97 -10.49 2.67 10.22
N VAL A 98 -9.40 2.60 9.47
CA VAL A 98 -9.11 3.56 8.39
C VAL A 98 -10.11 3.39 7.25
N ASP A 99 -10.70 4.51 6.82
CA ASP A 99 -11.59 4.54 5.65
C ASP A 99 -10.75 4.68 4.38
N LEU A 100 -10.57 3.58 3.66
CA LEU A 100 -9.76 3.55 2.44
C LEU A 100 -10.38 4.33 1.29
N SER A 101 -11.71 4.46 1.25
CA SER A 101 -12.38 5.28 0.25
C SER A 101 -12.01 6.75 0.43
N ASP A 102 -11.96 7.21 1.68
CA ASP A 102 -11.53 8.57 2.00
C ASP A 102 -10.07 8.79 1.60
N VAL A 103 -9.17 7.85 1.93
CA VAL A 103 -7.75 7.92 1.54
C VAL A 103 -7.62 7.99 0.02
N PHE A 104 -8.34 7.14 -0.71
CA PHE A 104 -8.32 7.10 -2.16
C PHE A 104 -8.73 8.45 -2.77
N GLU A 105 -9.77 9.06 -2.24
CA GLU A 105 -10.25 10.38 -2.70
C GLU A 105 -9.27 11.50 -2.34
N ARG A 106 -8.78 11.51 -1.10
CA ARG A 106 -7.85 12.55 -0.62
C ARG A 106 -6.57 12.57 -1.45
N LEU A 107 -6.05 11.42 -1.82
CA LEU A 107 -4.84 11.30 -2.64
C LEU A 107 -5.13 11.41 -4.14
N LYS A 108 -6.40 11.53 -4.53
CA LYS A 108 -6.83 11.63 -5.94
C LYS A 108 -6.30 10.49 -6.80
N LEU A 109 -6.26 9.29 -6.23
CA LEU A 109 -5.73 8.11 -6.91
C LEU A 109 -6.57 7.73 -8.13
N GLY A 110 -7.88 8.01 -8.12
CA GLY A 110 -8.75 7.77 -9.26
C GLY A 110 -8.35 8.51 -10.52
N GLU A 111 -7.70 9.67 -10.38
CA GLU A 111 -7.23 10.45 -11.51
C GLU A 111 -5.91 9.92 -12.08
N ALA A 112 -5.16 9.16 -11.28
CA ALA A 112 -3.84 8.65 -11.67
C ALA A 112 -3.87 7.20 -12.14
N LEU A 113 -4.93 6.44 -11.85
CA LEU A 113 -4.97 5.00 -12.04
C LEU A 113 -6.00 4.57 -13.09
N SER A 114 -5.59 3.64 -13.97
CA SER A 114 -6.52 2.93 -14.84
C SER A 114 -7.43 2.00 -14.03
N PRO A 115 -8.55 1.49 -14.58
CA PRO A 115 -9.40 0.54 -13.87
C PRO A 115 -8.65 -0.69 -13.35
N ASN A 116 -7.73 -1.25 -14.13
CA ASN A 116 -6.93 -2.40 -13.72
C ASN A 116 -6.03 -2.07 -12.52
N ARG A 117 -5.46 -0.87 -12.49
CA ARG A 117 -4.61 -0.43 -11.38
C ARG A 117 -5.43 -0.18 -10.11
N ARG A 118 -6.64 0.34 -10.24
CA ARG A 118 -7.57 0.47 -9.11
C ARG A 118 -7.92 -0.90 -8.52
N ASN A 119 -8.18 -1.87 -9.38
CA ASN A 119 -8.48 -3.24 -8.92
C ASN A 119 -7.30 -3.83 -8.15
N GLY A 120 -6.07 -3.66 -8.65
CA GLY A 120 -4.86 -4.10 -7.96
C GLY A 120 -4.70 -3.42 -6.60
N PHE A 121 -4.96 -2.12 -6.53
CA PHE A 121 -4.93 -1.38 -5.28
C PHE A 121 -5.89 -1.96 -4.24
N TYR A 122 -7.16 -2.16 -4.63
CA TYR A 122 -8.16 -2.70 -3.72
C TYR A 122 -7.89 -4.17 -3.34
N SER A 123 -7.28 -4.94 -4.24
CA SER A 123 -6.86 -6.31 -3.92
C SER A 123 -5.79 -6.33 -2.84
N MET A 124 -4.83 -5.41 -2.89
CA MET A 124 -3.82 -5.25 -1.85
C MET A 124 -4.44 -4.82 -0.52
N VAL A 125 -5.36 -3.86 -0.56
CA VAL A 125 -6.09 -3.40 0.63
C VAL A 125 -6.81 -4.56 1.30
N GLU A 126 -7.53 -5.36 0.53
CA GLU A 126 -8.28 -6.50 1.05
C GLU A 126 -7.35 -7.49 1.75
N LYS A 127 -6.20 -7.80 1.13
CA LYS A 127 -5.22 -8.70 1.73
C LYS A 127 -4.64 -8.13 3.01
N ILE A 128 -4.26 -6.86 3.02
CA ILE A 128 -3.75 -6.19 4.21
C ILE A 128 -4.77 -6.25 5.35
N ARG A 129 -6.04 -5.96 5.06
CA ARG A 129 -7.08 -5.97 6.07
C ARG A 129 -7.33 -7.37 6.62
N ARG A 130 -7.29 -8.40 5.79
CA ARG A 130 -7.40 -9.79 6.25
C ARG A 130 -6.26 -10.17 7.19
N VAL A 131 -5.03 -9.81 6.84
CA VAL A 131 -3.87 -10.07 7.70
C VAL A 131 -3.99 -9.30 9.00
N ALA A 132 -4.34 -8.01 8.95
CA ALA A 132 -4.52 -7.19 10.15
C ALA A 132 -5.60 -7.77 11.07
N ALA A 133 -6.72 -8.22 10.52
CA ALA A 133 -7.79 -8.84 11.30
C ALA A 133 -7.33 -10.13 11.99
N SER A 134 -6.48 -10.91 11.33
CA SER A 134 -5.94 -12.15 11.93
C SER A 134 -4.96 -11.88 13.06
N LEU A 135 -4.38 -10.68 13.12
CA LEU A 135 -3.40 -10.27 14.12
C LEU A 135 -4.01 -9.44 15.24
N ALA A 136 -5.27 -9.06 15.09
CA ALA A 136 -5.97 -8.26 16.09
C ALA A 136 -6.31 -9.04 17.36
#